data_8096d8a0e8774ec9b26beecf65cfd61e
#
_entry.id   8096d8a0e8774ec9b26beecf65cfd61e
#
_cell.length_a   1.000
_cell.length_b   1.000
_cell.length_c   1.000
_cell.angle_alpha   90.00
_cell.angle_beta   90.00
_cell.angle_gamma   90.00
#
_symmetry.space_group_name_H-M   'P 1'
#
loop_
_entity.id
_entity.type
_entity.pdbx_description
1 polymer ?
#
loop_
_entity_poly.entity_id
_entity_poly.type
_entity_poly.pdbx_seq_one_letter_code
_entity_poly.pdbx_strand_id
1 'polypeptide(L)'
;MNDLGFQGLVFTDALAMKGVSGNESICLQALKAGNDLLLVPRRIKEEVEAVLAAVKKGELTEKEIEAKCRKVLKYKYALGLEKKPHVQLSGLGTRINTPKTRDLMRRLNLAAITVLDNRDEVLPLDPSIGEVAVLNVGEAQEIQPFLKELSQYTRPVEFRLGKNLPEADGNRLRNALAKYKRILVCVTEHRLTPYQNFFAKFAPDVPVVYLFFIPGKQVLQIKQGDAAAEAVILAHSSNEEVQRQVARIVYGSACSEGRLSASIGSRFAAGAGVTLTPQSAPRFVPEEHGMNSRLLAEIDKIAEEGIREGAYPGCQVVVLKDGGEMYNKAFGTHVWNEAGS
;
A
#
# COMPACT_ATOMS: atom_id res chain seq x y z
N MET A 1 -1.42 -36.89 -11.57
CA MET A 1 -1.09 -36.41 -12.93
C MET A 1 -1.94 -37.11 -14.00
N ASN A 2 -2.05 -38.42 -13.95
CA ASN A 2 -2.80 -39.19 -14.95
C ASN A 2 -4.29 -38.79 -15.00
N ASP A 3 -4.92 -38.57 -13.85
CA ASP A 3 -6.34 -38.22 -13.73
C ASP A 3 -6.69 -36.85 -14.33
N LEU A 4 -5.72 -35.92 -14.34
CA LEU A 4 -5.89 -34.56 -14.88
C LEU A 4 -5.28 -34.41 -16.30
N GLY A 5 -4.63 -35.46 -16.85
CA GLY A 5 -4.00 -35.41 -18.17
C GLY A 5 -2.83 -34.41 -18.31
N PHE A 6 -2.25 -33.90 -17.19
CA PHE A 6 -1.19 -32.91 -17.23
C PHE A 6 0.13 -33.51 -17.71
N GLN A 7 0.69 -32.99 -18.81
CA GLN A 7 1.91 -33.46 -19.46
C GLN A 7 3.13 -32.54 -19.20
N GLY A 8 2.91 -31.38 -18.57
CA GLY A 8 3.96 -30.43 -18.27
C GLY A 8 4.90 -30.86 -17.16
N LEU A 9 5.94 -30.05 -16.89
CA LEU A 9 6.87 -30.25 -15.79
C LEU A 9 6.18 -30.02 -14.44
N VAL A 10 6.32 -30.97 -13.53
CA VAL A 10 5.80 -30.87 -12.16
C VAL A 10 6.95 -30.77 -11.19
N PHE A 11 6.94 -29.74 -10.36
CA PHE A 11 7.94 -29.55 -9.31
C PHE A 11 7.25 -29.20 -7.98
N THR A 12 7.91 -29.58 -6.89
CA THR A 12 7.42 -29.34 -5.55
C THR A 12 7.54 -27.84 -5.19
N ASP A 13 6.79 -27.41 -4.19
CA ASP A 13 7.18 -26.23 -3.41
C ASP A 13 8.41 -26.58 -2.54
N ALA A 14 8.97 -25.61 -1.81
CA ALA A 14 10.17 -25.80 -0.99
C ALA A 14 9.97 -26.91 0.07
N LEU A 15 10.66 -28.04 -0.09
CA LEU A 15 10.56 -29.21 0.81
C LEU A 15 11.10 -28.92 2.22
N ALA A 16 11.76 -27.78 2.42
CA ALA A 16 12.17 -27.30 3.75
C ALA A 16 11.03 -26.72 4.59
N MET A 17 9.82 -26.56 4.04
CA MET A 17 8.67 -26.03 4.76
C MET A 17 8.13 -27.02 5.82
N LYS A 18 7.57 -26.47 6.90
CA LYS A 18 7.07 -27.27 8.04
C LYS A 18 5.83 -28.15 7.72
N GLY A 19 5.16 -27.88 6.62
CA GLY A 19 3.96 -28.65 6.21
C GLY A 19 4.24 -30.05 5.71
N VAL A 20 5.51 -30.38 5.45
CA VAL A 20 5.92 -31.71 5.03
C VAL A 20 6.64 -32.39 6.20
N SER A 21 6.06 -33.43 6.74
CA SER A 21 6.63 -34.22 7.86
C SER A 21 6.42 -35.71 7.59
N GLY A 22 7.38 -36.53 8.01
CA GLY A 22 7.33 -37.98 7.89
C GLY A 22 8.65 -38.61 8.30
N ASN A 23 8.66 -39.92 8.54
CA ASN A 23 9.85 -40.69 8.89
C ASN A 23 10.64 -41.14 7.65
N GLU A 24 10.07 -41.02 6.46
CA GLU A 24 10.70 -41.35 5.18
C GLU A 24 11.32 -40.12 4.52
N SER A 25 12.24 -40.36 3.57
CA SER A 25 12.79 -39.32 2.71
C SER A 25 11.67 -38.56 1.98
N ILE A 26 11.58 -37.26 2.21
CA ILE A 26 10.59 -36.38 1.59
C ILE A 26 10.79 -36.32 0.08
N CYS A 27 12.05 -36.36 -0.37
CA CYS A 27 12.39 -36.39 -1.80
C CYS A 27 11.93 -37.67 -2.46
N LEU A 28 12.11 -38.82 -1.80
CA LEU A 28 11.63 -40.11 -2.32
C LEU A 28 10.12 -40.14 -2.47
N GLN A 29 9.39 -39.68 -1.44
CA GLN A 29 7.93 -39.59 -1.49
C GLN A 29 7.45 -38.68 -2.63
N ALA A 30 8.09 -37.52 -2.82
CA ALA A 30 7.73 -36.57 -3.89
C ALA A 30 8.02 -37.16 -5.29
N LEU A 31 9.11 -37.91 -5.47
CA LEU A 31 9.41 -38.60 -6.73
C LEU A 31 8.40 -39.71 -7.03
N LYS A 32 8.02 -40.51 -6.03
CA LYS A 32 6.98 -41.54 -6.15
C LYS A 32 5.60 -40.93 -6.45
N ALA A 33 5.31 -39.76 -5.91
CA ALA A 33 4.09 -39.01 -6.19
C ALA A 33 4.05 -38.38 -7.60
N GLY A 34 5.14 -38.49 -8.38
CA GLY A 34 5.18 -38.07 -9.79
C GLY A 34 5.83 -36.71 -10.02
N ASN A 35 6.39 -36.05 -9.03
CA ASN A 35 7.15 -34.81 -9.26
C ASN A 35 8.40 -35.07 -10.09
N ASP A 36 8.71 -34.15 -11.00
CA ASP A 36 9.87 -34.22 -11.90
C ASP A 36 11.09 -33.48 -11.32
N LEU A 37 10.86 -32.41 -10.52
CA LEU A 37 11.88 -31.57 -9.93
C LEU A 37 11.55 -31.29 -8.46
N LEU A 38 12.56 -31.34 -7.60
CA LEU A 38 12.44 -31.19 -6.16
C LEU A 38 13.12 -29.90 -5.70
N LEU A 39 12.42 -29.03 -4.99
CA LEU A 39 12.94 -27.75 -4.54
C LEU A 39 13.39 -27.78 -3.08
N VAL A 40 14.58 -27.29 -2.83
CA VAL A 40 15.14 -26.95 -1.51
C VAL A 40 14.87 -28.00 -0.42
N PRO A 41 15.33 -29.26 -0.54
CA PRO A 41 15.31 -30.19 0.58
C PRO A 41 16.33 -29.73 1.66
N ARG A 42 16.02 -29.99 2.93
CA ARG A 42 16.87 -29.51 4.04
C ARG A 42 18.22 -30.22 4.12
N ARG A 43 18.26 -31.53 3.81
CA ARG A 43 19.43 -32.40 3.93
C ARG A 43 19.68 -33.09 2.61
N ILE A 44 20.25 -32.34 1.65
CA ILE A 44 20.39 -32.78 0.26
C ILE A 44 21.16 -34.12 0.15
N LYS A 45 22.24 -34.29 0.93
CA LYS A 45 23.07 -35.51 0.87
C LYS A 45 22.27 -36.74 1.28
N GLU A 46 21.62 -36.69 2.42
CA GLU A 46 20.80 -37.79 2.96
C GLU A 46 19.61 -38.12 2.04
N GLU A 47 18.99 -37.08 1.46
CA GLU A 47 17.89 -37.26 0.51
C GLU A 47 18.34 -37.95 -0.78
N VAL A 48 19.50 -37.57 -1.31
CA VAL A 48 20.11 -38.25 -2.49
C VAL A 48 20.46 -39.70 -2.16
N GLU A 49 21.08 -39.97 -1.01
CA GLU A 49 21.39 -41.32 -0.55
C GLU A 49 20.14 -42.18 -0.40
N ALA A 50 19.03 -41.62 0.14
CA ALA A 50 17.76 -42.33 0.25
C ALA A 50 17.17 -42.69 -1.13
N VAL A 51 17.21 -41.77 -2.10
CA VAL A 51 16.74 -42.03 -3.46
C VAL A 51 17.59 -43.08 -4.13
N LEU A 52 18.93 -43.03 -4.00
CA LEU A 52 19.83 -44.05 -4.52
C LEU A 52 19.57 -45.42 -3.91
N ALA A 53 19.33 -45.50 -2.61
CA ALA A 53 18.96 -46.73 -1.93
C ALA A 53 17.62 -47.29 -2.44
N ALA A 54 16.63 -46.43 -2.70
CA ALA A 54 15.34 -46.82 -3.24
C ALA A 54 15.48 -47.39 -4.69
N VAL A 55 16.35 -46.82 -5.50
CA VAL A 55 16.64 -47.37 -6.85
C VAL A 55 17.30 -48.74 -6.73
N LYS A 56 18.28 -48.89 -5.84
CA LYS A 56 18.93 -50.22 -5.62
C LYS A 56 17.96 -51.28 -5.13
N LYS A 57 16.94 -50.92 -4.38
CA LYS A 57 15.88 -51.81 -3.90
C LYS A 57 14.78 -52.08 -4.92
N GLY A 58 14.79 -51.38 -6.04
CA GLY A 58 13.75 -51.48 -7.07
C GLY A 58 12.43 -50.73 -6.73
N GLU A 59 12.44 -49.86 -5.72
CA GLU A 59 11.28 -49.02 -5.37
C GLU A 59 11.07 -47.88 -6.37
N LEU A 60 12.14 -47.45 -7.05
CA LEU A 60 12.18 -46.60 -8.22
C LEU A 60 13.09 -47.24 -9.26
N THR A 61 12.80 -47.06 -10.53
CA THR A 61 13.64 -47.54 -11.59
C THR A 61 14.55 -46.42 -12.11
N GLU A 62 15.77 -46.80 -12.60
CA GLU A 62 16.66 -45.86 -13.28
C GLU A 62 15.96 -45.21 -14.48
N LYS A 63 15.12 -45.97 -15.20
CA LYS A 63 14.34 -45.46 -16.33
C LYS A 63 13.36 -44.36 -15.95
N GLU A 64 12.72 -44.44 -14.77
CA GLU A 64 11.84 -43.37 -14.26
C GLU A 64 12.64 -42.12 -13.94
N ILE A 65 13.78 -42.26 -13.26
CA ILE A 65 14.69 -41.14 -12.97
C ILE A 65 15.21 -40.50 -14.24
N GLU A 66 15.65 -41.30 -15.21
CA GLU A 66 16.10 -40.81 -16.52
C GLU A 66 15.00 -40.03 -17.25
N ALA A 67 13.79 -40.56 -17.27
CA ALA A 67 12.65 -39.89 -17.92
C ALA A 67 12.37 -38.48 -17.28
N LYS A 68 12.39 -38.39 -15.95
CA LYS A 68 12.25 -37.13 -15.24
C LYS A 68 13.41 -36.16 -15.56
N CYS A 69 14.65 -36.65 -15.50
CA CYS A 69 15.82 -35.86 -15.85
C CYS A 69 15.77 -35.34 -17.30
N ARG A 70 15.44 -36.18 -18.23
CA ARG A 70 15.27 -35.85 -19.66
C ARG A 70 14.20 -34.81 -19.87
N LYS A 71 13.10 -34.91 -19.14
CA LYS A 71 11.99 -33.91 -19.17
C LYS A 71 12.47 -32.56 -18.68
N VAL A 72 13.17 -32.47 -17.55
CA VAL A 72 13.77 -31.23 -17.03
C VAL A 72 14.75 -30.62 -18.02
N LEU A 73 15.64 -31.44 -18.62
CA LEU A 73 16.63 -30.98 -19.60
C LEU A 73 15.97 -30.44 -20.87
N LYS A 74 14.87 -31.04 -21.34
CA LYS A 74 14.10 -30.52 -22.48
C LYS A 74 13.55 -29.11 -22.19
N TYR A 75 13.02 -28.88 -21.01
CA TYR A 75 12.54 -27.53 -20.63
C TYR A 75 13.68 -26.52 -20.54
N LYS A 76 14.81 -26.90 -19.94
CA LYS A 76 16.00 -26.05 -19.90
C LYS A 76 16.50 -25.68 -21.30
N TYR A 77 16.53 -26.65 -22.20
CA TYR A 77 16.90 -26.42 -23.60
C TYR A 77 15.90 -25.50 -24.31
N ALA A 78 14.62 -25.77 -24.18
CA ALA A 78 13.58 -24.92 -24.78
C ALA A 78 13.62 -23.46 -24.29
N LEU A 79 14.12 -23.24 -23.07
CA LEU A 79 14.34 -21.90 -22.51
C LEU A 79 15.69 -21.27 -22.94
N GLY A 80 16.48 -21.96 -23.76
CA GLY A 80 17.77 -21.49 -24.27
C GLY A 80 18.88 -21.39 -23.21
N LEU A 81 18.75 -22.13 -22.08
CA LEU A 81 19.73 -22.05 -21.00
C LEU A 81 21.09 -22.61 -21.34
N GLU A 82 21.18 -23.44 -22.40
CA GLU A 82 22.47 -23.94 -22.97
C GLU A 82 23.32 -22.80 -23.56
N LYS A 83 22.69 -21.71 -23.99
CA LYS A 83 23.37 -20.54 -24.58
C LYS A 83 23.93 -19.58 -23.52
N LYS A 84 23.82 -19.94 -22.22
CA LYS A 84 24.23 -19.07 -21.08
C LYS A 84 23.79 -17.62 -21.28
N PRO A 85 22.49 -17.36 -21.32
CA PRO A 85 21.96 -16.03 -21.58
C PRO A 85 22.49 -15.04 -20.55
N HIS A 86 23.09 -13.94 -21.02
CA HIS A 86 23.54 -12.85 -20.16
C HIS A 86 22.41 -11.85 -19.95
N VAL A 87 22.12 -11.53 -18.70
CA VAL A 87 21.21 -10.44 -18.37
C VAL A 87 21.93 -9.12 -18.65
N GLN A 88 21.38 -8.33 -19.57
CA GLN A 88 21.89 -6.98 -19.82
C GLN A 88 21.51 -6.07 -18.65
N LEU A 89 22.49 -5.64 -17.85
CA LEU A 89 22.28 -4.83 -16.67
C LEU A 89 21.97 -3.36 -17.01
N SER A 90 22.53 -2.84 -18.13
CA SER A 90 22.22 -1.48 -18.60
C SER A 90 20.71 -1.33 -18.86
N GLY A 91 20.09 -0.31 -18.26
CA GLY A 91 18.65 -0.03 -18.39
C GLY A 91 17.73 -1.09 -17.75
N LEU A 92 18.25 -2.01 -16.93
CA LEU A 92 17.44 -3.07 -16.29
C LEU A 92 16.28 -2.48 -15.47
N GLY A 93 16.56 -1.48 -14.64
CA GLY A 93 15.54 -0.81 -13.83
C GLY A 93 14.39 -0.25 -14.64
N THR A 94 14.69 0.39 -15.77
CA THR A 94 13.69 0.97 -16.68
C THR A 94 12.88 -0.12 -17.39
N ARG A 95 13.51 -1.25 -17.74
CA ARG A 95 12.83 -2.38 -18.40
C ARG A 95 11.87 -3.11 -17.45
N ILE A 96 12.21 -3.20 -16.17
CA ILE A 96 11.36 -3.83 -15.15
C ILE A 96 10.26 -2.86 -14.69
N ASN A 97 10.65 -1.61 -14.38
CA ASN A 97 9.74 -0.60 -13.88
C ASN A 97 9.21 0.29 -15.03
N THR A 98 8.54 -0.34 -15.98
CA THR A 98 7.92 0.40 -17.10
C THR A 98 6.77 1.30 -16.61
N PRO A 99 6.36 2.33 -17.38
CA PRO A 99 5.16 3.10 -17.06
C PRO A 99 3.92 2.21 -16.85
N LYS A 100 3.75 1.17 -17.67
CA LYS A 100 2.66 0.19 -17.53
C LYS A 100 2.74 -0.59 -16.22
N THR A 101 3.94 -1.00 -15.81
CA THR A 101 4.15 -1.70 -14.52
C THR A 101 3.79 -0.78 -13.35
N ARG A 102 4.22 0.47 -13.38
CA ARG A 102 3.90 1.47 -12.34
C ARG A 102 2.41 1.76 -12.26
N ASP A 103 1.73 1.91 -13.40
CA ASP A 103 0.28 2.11 -13.40
C ASP A 103 -0.46 0.89 -12.83
N LEU A 104 -0.06 -0.32 -13.22
CA LEU A 104 -0.64 -1.54 -12.65
C LEU A 104 -0.45 -1.60 -11.13
N MET A 105 0.76 -1.33 -10.63
CA MET A 105 1.03 -1.30 -9.18
C MET A 105 0.17 -0.25 -8.47
N ARG A 106 0.04 0.95 -9.05
CA ARG A 106 -0.82 2.01 -8.50
C ARG A 106 -2.27 1.54 -8.40
N ARG A 107 -2.81 0.95 -9.44
CA ARG A 107 -4.18 0.43 -9.46
C ARG A 107 -4.40 -0.70 -8.45
N LEU A 108 -3.45 -1.63 -8.33
CA LEU A 108 -3.52 -2.72 -7.34
C LEU A 108 -3.44 -2.17 -5.90
N ASN A 109 -2.55 -1.24 -5.64
CA ASN A 109 -2.43 -0.59 -4.33
C ASN A 109 -3.72 0.13 -3.94
N LEU A 110 -4.31 0.89 -4.87
CA LEU A 110 -5.58 1.59 -4.62
C LEU A 110 -6.72 0.59 -4.33
N ALA A 111 -6.83 -0.48 -5.12
CA ALA A 111 -7.85 -1.50 -4.94
C ALA A 111 -7.73 -2.27 -3.61
N ALA A 112 -6.53 -2.35 -3.03
CA ALA A 112 -6.29 -3.03 -1.76
C ALA A 112 -6.62 -2.14 -0.55
N ILE A 113 -6.58 -0.81 -0.68
CA ILE A 113 -6.90 0.09 0.44
C ILE A 113 -8.38 -0.06 0.80
N THR A 114 -8.64 -0.36 2.06
CA THR A 114 -9.99 -0.65 2.56
C THR A 114 -10.37 0.35 3.64
N VAL A 115 -11.43 1.10 3.44
CA VAL A 115 -12.08 1.89 4.51
C VAL A 115 -12.93 0.93 5.33
N LEU A 116 -12.48 0.60 6.53
CA LEU A 116 -13.13 -0.38 7.40
C LEU A 116 -14.33 0.19 8.15
N ASP A 117 -14.28 1.47 8.48
CA ASP A 117 -15.32 2.21 9.20
C ASP A 117 -15.32 3.68 8.76
N ASN A 118 -16.47 4.31 8.68
CA ASN A 118 -16.63 5.74 8.38
C ASN A 118 -17.89 6.26 9.12
N ARG A 119 -17.77 6.33 10.45
CA ARG A 119 -18.86 6.70 11.34
C ARG A 119 -19.13 8.20 11.22
N ASP A 120 -20.40 8.57 11.16
CA ASP A 120 -20.85 9.94 11.00
C ASP A 120 -20.27 10.65 9.76
N GLU A 121 -19.97 9.87 8.71
CA GLU A 121 -19.47 10.38 7.43
C GLU A 121 -18.23 11.30 7.58
N VAL A 122 -17.30 10.91 8.47
CA VAL A 122 -16.07 11.67 8.72
C VAL A 122 -15.26 11.88 7.45
N LEU A 123 -15.24 10.87 6.57
CA LEU A 123 -14.56 10.93 5.27
C LEU A 123 -15.57 11.18 4.15
N PRO A 124 -15.20 11.97 3.15
CA PRO A 124 -13.94 12.70 3.00
C PRO A 124 -13.88 13.93 3.91
N LEU A 125 -12.64 14.31 4.31
CA LEU A 125 -12.42 15.54 5.07
C LEU A 125 -12.61 16.78 4.18
N ASP A 126 -13.23 17.81 4.75
CA ASP A 126 -13.33 19.12 4.11
C ASP A 126 -12.00 19.88 4.19
N PRO A 127 -11.37 20.26 3.05
CA PRO A 127 -10.14 21.04 3.03
C PRO A 127 -10.25 22.41 3.73
N SER A 128 -11.46 22.98 3.84
CA SER A 128 -11.70 24.28 4.49
C SER A 128 -11.48 24.26 6.00
N ILE A 129 -11.38 23.08 6.62
CA ILE A 129 -11.15 22.94 8.07
C ILE A 129 -9.82 23.55 8.51
N GLY A 130 -8.85 23.68 7.60
CA GLY A 130 -7.54 24.25 7.87
C GLY A 130 -6.55 23.24 8.42
N GLU A 131 -5.89 23.53 9.55
CA GLU A 131 -4.87 22.65 10.13
C GLU A 131 -5.46 21.35 10.68
N VAL A 132 -4.75 20.24 10.45
CA VAL A 132 -5.08 18.92 11.01
C VAL A 132 -3.90 18.39 11.82
N ALA A 133 -4.17 17.78 12.96
CA ALA A 133 -3.15 17.08 13.73
C ALA A 133 -2.88 15.70 13.09
N VAL A 134 -1.60 15.36 12.91
CA VAL A 134 -1.17 14.05 12.46
C VAL A 134 -0.35 13.39 13.57
N LEU A 135 -0.93 12.40 14.24
CA LEU A 135 -0.26 11.61 15.26
C LEU A 135 0.49 10.45 14.60
N ASN A 136 1.81 10.55 14.52
CA ASN A 136 2.68 9.50 13.97
C ASN A 136 3.01 8.44 15.03
N VAL A 137 2.64 7.19 14.74
CA VAL A 137 2.93 6.00 15.55
C VAL A 137 3.92 5.12 14.78
N GLY A 138 5.17 5.54 14.77
CA GLY A 138 6.26 4.92 14.02
C GLY A 138 7.48 5.83 13.94
N GLU A 139 8.38 5.56 13.02
CA GLU A 139 9.55 6.40 12.77
C GLU A 139 9.18 7.66 11.97
N ALA A 140 9.86 8.78 12.25
CA ALA A 140 9.52 10.09 11.66
C ALA A 140 9.59 10.11 10.13
N GLN A 141 10.50 9.36 9.53
CA GLN A 141 10.68 9.32 8.08
C GLN A 141 9.61 8.51 7.35
N GLU A 142 8.91 7.62 8.07
CA GLU A 142 8.03 6.63 7.43
C GLU A 142 6.73 7.20 6.85
N ILE A 143 6.26 8.36 7.33
CA ILE A 143 5.03 8.99 6.85
C ILE A 143 5.26 10.24 6.00
N GLN A 144 6.50 10.53 5.60
CA GLN A 144 6.81 11.73 4.81
C GLN A 144 6.09 11.79 3.45
N PRO A 145 5.93 10.67 2.69
CA PRO A 145 5.13 10.68 1.46
C PRO A 145 3.65 11.03 1.71
N PHE A 146 3.09 10.55 2.82
CA PHE A 146 1.72 10.89 3.24
C PHE A 146 1.59 12.38 3.57
N LEU A 147 2.48 12.93 4.39
CA LEU A 147 2.46 14.34 4.78
C LEU A 147 2.64 15.27 3.56
N LYS A 148 3.54 14.90 2.64
CA LYS A 148 3.75 15.66 1.39
C LYS A 148 2.49 15.70 0.53
N GLU A 149 1.82 14.58 0.35
CA GLU A 149 0.56 14.52 -0.42
C GLU A 149 -0.57 15.26 0.32
N LEU A 150 -0.66 15.07 1.64
CA LEU A 150 -1.65 15.71 2.49
C LEU A 150 -1.56 17.23 2.43
N SER A 151 -0.34 17.77 2.31
CA SER A 151 -0.11 19.21 2.22
C SER A 151 -0.68 19.88 0.97
N GLN A 152 -1.12 19.10 -0.04
CA GLN A 152 -1.88 19.62 -1.19
C GLN A 152 -3.32 20.05 -0.82
N TYR A 153 -3.85 19.54 0.28
CA TYR A 153 -5.25 19.72 0.69
C TYR A 153 -5.38 20.56 1.96
N THR A 154 -4.42 20.44 2.88
CA THR A 154 -4.47 21.06 4.21
C THR A 154 -3.07 21.33 4.74
N ARG A 155 -2.98 21.92 5.93
CA ARG A 155 -1.73 22.11 6.66
C ARG A 155 -1.60 21.06 7.76
N PRO A 156 -0.85 19.97 7.56
CA PRO A 156 -0.63 18.96 8.58
C PRO A 156 0.35 19.45 9.65
N VAL A 157 0.02 19.19 10.91
CA VAL A 157 0.89 19.44 12.06
C VAL A 157 1.23 18.08 12.69
N GLU A 158 2.47 17.65 12.52
CA GLU A 158 2.93 16.33 12.99
C GLU A 158 3.21 16.33 14.49
N PHE A 159 2.67 15.33 15.17
CA PHE A 159 2.98 14.91 16.52
C PHE A 159 3.50 13.49 16.50
N ARG A 160 4.47 13.18 17.35
CA ARG A 160 5.03 11.84 17.43
C ARG A 160 4.69 11.17 18.76
N LEU A 161 4.17 9.96 18.71
CA LEU A 161 3.91 9.15 19.89
C LEU A 161 5.15 8.33 20.25
N GLY A 162 5.76 8.61 21.38
CA GLY A 162 6.90 7.83 21.91
C GLY A 162 6.48 6.46 22.45
N LYS A 163 7.39 5.48 22.39
CA LYS A 163 7.20 4.16 23.00
C LYS A 163 7.18 4.28 24.53
N ASN A 164 6.25 3.61 25.20
CA ASN A 164 6.08 3.60 26.65
C ASN A 164 6.07 5.02 27.27
N LEU A 165 5.33 5.93 26.61
CA LEU A 165 5.30 7.34 27.00
C LEU A 165 4.79 7.48 28.46
N PRO A 166 5.51 8.24 29.35
CA PRO A 166 5.05 8.54 30.70
C PRO A 166 3.68 9.21 30.70
N GLU A 167 2.87 8.95 31.70
CA GLU A 167 1.47 9.45 31.77
C GLU A 167 1.40 10.98 31.66
N ALA A 168 2.32 11.71 32.32
CA ALA A 168 2.33 13.16 32.26
C ALA A 168 2.55 13.69 30.82
N ASP A 169 3.43 13.03 30.06
CA ASP A 169 3.71 13.39 28.67
C ASP A 169 2.56 12.94 27.76
N GLY A 170 1.95 11.79 28.06
CA GLY A 170 0.74 11.34 27.40
C GLY A 170 -0.42 12.32 27.53
N ASN A 171 -0.63 12.88 28.75
CA ASN A 171 -1.62 13.93 29.00
C ASN A 171 -1.30 15.22 28.22
N ARG A 172 -0.03 15.65 28.20
CA ARG A 172 0.38 16.83 27.42
C ARG A 172 0.11 16.64 25.94
N LEU A 173 0.40 15.45 25.40
CA LEU A 173 0.16 15.13 24.00
C LEU A 173 -1.34 15.12 23.68
N ARG A 174 -2.18 14.45 24.50
CA ARG A 174 -3.65 14.46 24.33
C ARG A 174 -4.20 15.87 24.35
N ASN A 175 -3.77 16.71 25.29
CA ASN A 175 -4.19 18.12 25.36
C ASN A 175 -3.71 18.96 24.16
N ALA A 176 -2.55 18.65 23.60
CA ALA A 176 -2.07 19.31 22.38
C ALA A 176 -2.92 18.91 21.15
N LEU A 177 -3.25 17.62 21.01
CA LEU A 177 -4.08 17.10 19.93
C LEU A 177 -5.52 17.64 20.00
N ALA A 178 -6.08 17.81 21.20
CA ALA A 178 -7.44 18.32 21.41
C ALA A 178 -7.66 19.77 20.94
N LYS A 179 -6.59 20.50 20.59
CA LYS A 179 -6.70 21.86 20.01
C LYS A 179 -7.07 21.85 18.53
N TYR A 180 -7.00 20.72 17.88
CA TYR A 180 -7.29 20.57 16.44
C TYR A 180 -8.70 20.04 16.22
N LYS A 181 -9.33 20.47 15.13
CA LYS A 181 -10.68 20.05 14.77
C LYS A 181 -10.73 18.61 14.21
N ARG A 182 -9.59 18.06 13.82
CA ARG A 182 -9.44 16.70 13.25
C ARG A 182 -8.09 16.12 13.65
N ILE A 183 -8.06 14.83 13.90
CA ILE A 183 -6.83 14.08 14.23
C ILE A 183 -6.71 12.91 13.27
N LEU A 184 -5.57 12.80 12.59
CA LEU A 184 -5.19 11.66 11.77
C LEU A 184 -4.15 10.83 12.54
N VAL A 185 -4.44 9.58 12.84
CA VAL A 185 -3.53 8.66 13.55
C VAL A 185 -2.87 7.76 12.52
N CYS A 186 -1.62 8.02 12.18
CA CYS A 186 -0.83 7.25 11.20
C CYS A 186 -0.03 6.15 11.90
N VAL A 187 -0.31 4.89 11.61
CA VAL A 187 0.32 3.73 12.24
C VAL A 187 1.17 2.98 11.22
N THR A 188 2.50 3.07 11.37
CA THR A 188 3.49 2.31 10.59
C THR A 188 4.22 1.27 11.44
N GLU A 189 4.20 1.42 12.76
CA GLU A 189 4.86 0.49 13.70
C GLU A 189 4.09 -0.83 13.83
N HIS A 190 4.78 -1.95 13.61
CA HIS A 190 4.19 -3.30 13.69
C HIS A 190 3.98 -3.81 15.12
N ARG A 191 4.77 -3.35 16.09
CA ARG A 191 4.65 -3.75 17.50
C ARG A 191 3.97 -2.63 18.29
N LEU A 192 2.67 -2.76 18.51
CA LEU A 192 1.83 -1.71 19.09
C LEU A 192 1.68 -1.78 20.62
N THR A 193 2.17 -2.83 21.27
CA THR A 193 2.14 -2.99 22.74
C THR A 193 2.67 -1.76 23.50
N PRO A 194 3.78 -1.11 23.10
CA PRO A 194 4.31 0.06 23.82
C PRO A 194 3.44 1.31 23.79
N TYR A 195 2.40 1.34 22.95
CA TYR A 195 1.51 2.48 22.75
C TYR A 195 0.12 2.28 23.36
N GLN A 196 -0.21 1.07 23.82
CA GLN A 196 -1.55 0.71 24.30
C GLN A 196 -2.01 1.58 25.48
N ASN A 197 -1.12 1.95 26.42
CA ASN A 197 -1.48 2.81 27.55
C ASN A 197 -1.94 4.20 27.12
N PHE A 198 -1.35 4.75 26.06
CA PHE A 198 -1.79 6.03 25.49
C PHE A 198 -3.19 5.91 24.88
N PHE A 199 -3.39 4.88 24.03
CA PHE A 199 -4.66 4.68 23.33
C PHE A 199 -5.80 4.24 24.26
N ALA A 200 -5.50 3.57 25.38
CA ALA A 200 -6.51 3.23 26.39
C ALA A 200 -7.21 4.47 27.00
N LYS A 201 -6.55 5.63 26.95
CA LYS A 201 -7.05 6.90 27.46
C LYS A 201 -7.25 7.96 26.36
N PHE A 202 -7.13 7.56 25.11
CA PHE A 202 -7.28 8.46 23.95
C PHE A 202 -8.73 8.47 23.50
N ALA A 203 -9.50 9.42 24.02
CA ALA A 203 -10.92 9.63 23.72
C ALA A 203 -11.15 11.13 23.45
N PRO A 204 -10.71 11.65 22.28
CA PRO A 204 -10.90 13.06 21.95
C PRO A 204 -12.35 13.37 21.56
N ASP A 205 -12.81 14.57 21.89
CA ASP A 205 -14.14 15.09 21.54
C ASP A 205 -14.21 15.56 20.07
N VAL A 206 -13.20 15.27 19.28
CA VAL A 206 -13.11 15.61 17.85
C VAL A 206 -12.99 14.35 17.02
N PRO A 207 -13.41 14.37 15.74
CA PRO A 207 -13.28 13.23 14.86
C PRO A 207 -11.84 12.77 14.66
N VAL A 208 -11.65 11.44 14.66
CA VAL A 208 -10.36 10.78 14.47
C VAL A 208 -10.40 9.87 13.25
N VAL A 209 -9.38 9.94 12.43
CA VAL A 209 -9.16 9.00 11.31
C VAL A 209 -7.94 8.15 11.61
N TYR A 210 -8.13 6.85 11.78
CA TYR A 210 -7.05 5.89 11.95
C TYR A 210 -6.58 5.35 10.60
N LEU A 211 -5.30 5.50 10.31
CA LEU A 211 -4.65 5.12 9.05
C LEU A 211 -3.61 4.05 9.35
N PHE A 212 -3.93 2.79 9.06
CA PHE A 212 -3.06 1.65 9.31
C PHE A 212 -2.25 1.29 8.06
N PHE A 213 -1.00 1.70 8.01
CA PHE A 213 -0.01 1.34 6.97
C PHE A 213 0.68 0.00 7.25
N ILE A 214 0.01 -0.87 7.97
CA ILE A 214 0.50 -2.16 8.47
C ILE A 214 -0.52 -3.26 8.14
N PRO A 215 -0.13 -4.56 8.24
CA PRO A 215 -1.06 -5.68 8.04
C PRO A 215 -2.26 -5.65 8.98
N GLY A 216 -3.42 -6.09 8.51
CA GLY A 216 -4.70 -5.99 9.22
C GLY A 216 -4.76 -6.65 10.60
N LYS A 217 -3.91 -7.66 10.90
CA LYS A 217 -3.86 -8.32 12.21
C LYS A 217 -3.57 -7.38 13.38
N GLN A 218 -2.90 -6.25 13.13
CA GLN A 218 -2.54 -5.28 14.16
C GLN A 218 -3.61 -4.22 14.42
N VAL A 219 -4.60 -4.06 13.56
CA VAL A 219 -5.65 -3.02 13.67
C VAL A 219 -6.33 -3.04 15.05
N LEU A 220 -6.63 -4.23 15.58
CA LEU A 220 -7.28 -4.37 16.87
C LEU A 220 -6.37 -4.17 18.09
N GLN A 221 -5.06 -3.98 17.89
CA GLN A 221 -4.13 -3.73 19.00
C GLN A 221 -4.21 -2.28 19.51
N ILE A 222 -4.79 -1.37 18.73
CA ILE A 222 -5.12 -0.01 19.16
C ILE A 222 -6.62 0.03 19.44
N LYS A 223 -7.00 0.50 20.64
CA LYS A 223 -8.38 0.73 20.98
C LYS A 223 -8.92 1.86 20.10
N GLN A 224 -10.07 1.65 19.52
CA GLN A 224 -10.80 2.58 18.66
C GLN A 224 -12.25 2.63 19.13
N GLY A 225 -12.97 3.66 18.73
CA GLY A 225 -14.39 3.78 19.02
C GLY A 225 -14.73 4.69 20.19
N ASP A 226 -13.74 5.33 20.80
CA ASP A 226 -13.92 6.27 21.92
C ASP A 226 -13.91 7.75 21.46
N ALA A 227 -13.68 8.04 20.19
CA ALA A 227 -13.77 9.37 19.63
C ALA A 227 -15.25 9.77 19.35
N ALA A 228 -15.52 11.07 19.26
CA ALA A 228 -16.86 11.61 18.96
C ALA A 228 -17.37 11.09 17.60
N ALA A 229 -16.49 11.02 16.60
CA ALA A 229 -16.73 10.39 15.30
C ALA A 229 -15.44 9.76 14.80
N GLU A 230 -15.52 8.69 14.01
CA GLU A 230 -14.35 7.88 13.68
C GLU A 230 -14.39 7.30 12.28
N ALA A 231 -13.23 7.32 11.62
CA ALA A 231 -13.01 6.52 10.42
C ALA A 231 -11.75 5.66 10.57
N VAL A 232 -11.74 4.52 9.90
CA VAL A 232 -10.63 3.55 9.94
C VAL A 232 -10.27 3.14 8.54
N ILE A 233 -9.04 3.41 8.11
CA ILE A 233 -8.50 2.99 6.82
C ILE A 233 -7.38 1.97 7.06
N LEU A 234 -7.49 0.82 6.41
CA LEU A 234 -6.44 -0.20 6.34
C LEU A 234 -5.76 -0.13 4.97
N ALA A 235 -4.51 0.27 4.96
CA ALA A 235 -3.71 0.46 3.76
C ALA A 235 -2.80 -0.74 3.44
N HIS A 236 -2.63 -1.71 4.36
CA HIS A 236 -1.81 -2.93 4.26
C HIS A 236 -0.30 -2.72 4.09
N SER A 237 0.16 -1.55 3.68
CA SER A 237 1.56 -1.25 3.36
C SER A 237 1.87 0.21 3.63
N SER A 238 3.13 0.50 3.98
CA SER A 238 3.66 1.86 4.16
C SER A 238 4.47 2.34 2.94
N ASN A 239 4.34 1.69 1.77
CA ASN A 239 5.04 2.18 0.58
C ASN A 239 4.53 3.56 0.14
N GLU A 240 5.38 4.31 -0.54
CA GLU A 240 5.13 5.70 -0.91
C GLU A 240 3.81 5.89 -1.69
N GLU A 241 3.55 5.02 -2.65
CA GLU A 241 2.33 5.11 -3.47
C GLU A 241 1.05 4.87 -2.66
N VAL A 242 1.06 3.89 -1.74
CA VAL A 242 -0.06 3.64 -0.82
C VAL A 242 -0.32 4.85 0.06
N GLN A 243 0.72 5.46 0.60
CA GLN A 243 0.59 6.65 1.45
C GLN A 243 -0.04 7.82 0.70
N ARG A 244 0.38 8.07 -0.55
CA ARG A 244 -0.23 9.09 -1.42
C ARG A 244 -1.71 8.79 -1.68
N GLN A 245 -2.04 7.54 -2.00
CA GLN A 245 -3.43 7.14 -2.26
C GLN A 245 -4.32 7.30 -1.02
N VAL A 246 -3.81 6.96 0.18
CA VAL A 246 -4.55 7.17 1.43
C VAL A 246 -4.84 8.65 1.67
N ALA A 247 -3.87 9.55 1.46
CA ALA A 247 -4.11 10.99 1.57
C ALA A 247 -5.20 11.47 0.61
N ARG A 248 -5.21 10.97 -0.63
CA ARG A 248 -6.25 11.26 -1.63
C ARG A 248 -7.62 10.75 -1.22
N ILE A 249 -7.70 9.53 -0.67
CA ILE A 249 -8.97 8.99 -0.15
C ILE A 249 -9.47 9.83 1.01
N VAL A 250 -8.60 10.23 1.93
CA VAL A 250 -8.95 11.07 3.09
C VAL A 250 -9.62 12.38 2.66
N TYR A 251 -9.20 12.98 1.54
CA TYR A 251 -9.78 14.22 1.01
C TYR A 251 -10.68 14.02 -0.21
N GLY A 252 -11.14 12.81 -0.47
CA GLY A 252 -12.13 12.53 -1.51
C GLY A 252 -11.66 12.75 -2.94
N SER A 253 -10.34 12.73 -3.20
CA SER A 253 -9.79 12.82 -4.55
C SER A 253 -9.39 11.46 -5.14
N ALA A 254 -9.63 10.37 -4.39
CA ALA A 254 -9.53 9.00 -4.89
C ALA A 254 -10.68 8.15 -4.33
N CYS A 255 -11.07 7.13 -5.08
CA CYS A 255 -12.06 6.15 -4.62
C CYS A 255 -11.46 5.15 -3.63
N SER A 256 -12.31 4.55 -2.80
CA SER A 256 -12.00 3.33 -2.06
C SER A 256 -13.13 2.34 -2.25
N GLU A 257 -12.83 1.18 -2.83
CA GLU A 257 -13.75 0.07 -3.06
C GLU A 257 -13.23 -1.24 -2.43
N GLY A 258 -12.12 -1.15 -1.72
CA GLY A 258 -11.45 -2.30 -1.10
C GLY A 258 -12.38 -3.07 -0.17
N ARG A 259 -12.21 -4.39 -0.15
CA ARG A 259 -12.94 -5.31 0.73
C ARG A 259 -11.96 -6.25 1.40
N LEU A 260 -12.18 -6.56 2.67
CA LEU A 260 -11.38 -7.52 3.40
C LEU A 260 -11.50 -8.91 2.78
N SER A 261 -10.37 -9.54 2.47
CA SER A 261 -10.32 -10.94 2.03
C SER A 261 -10.54 -11.93 3.18
N ALA A 262 -10.27 -11.51 4.42
CA ALA A 262 -10.43 -12.32 5.63
C ALA A 262 -10.87 -11.43 6.80
N SER A 263 -11.57 -12.01 7.77
CA SER A 263 -12.02 -11.29 8.98
C SER A 263 -10.85 -10.82 9.85
N ILE A 264 -11.00 -9.64 10.46
CA ILE A 264 -10.09 -9.09 11.45
C ILE A 264 -10.79 -9.14 12.80
N GLY A 265 -10.54 -10.21 13.57
CA GLY A 265 -11.26 -10.52 14.80
C GLY A 265 -12.77 -10.63 14.58
N SER A 266 -13.54 -10.25 15.59
CA SER A 266 -15.01 -10.20 15.51
C SER A 266 -15.54 -8.85 14.98
N ARG A 267 -14.69 -7.81 14.90
CA ARG A 267 -15.12 -6.45 14.56
C ARG A 267 -15.33 -6.25 13.07
N PHE A 268 -14.44 -6.77 12.24
CA PHE A 268 -14.50 -6.58 10.80
C PHE A 268 -14.57 -7.95 10.09
N ALA A 269 -15.71 -8.27 9.53
CA ALA A 269 -15.92 -9.53 8.82
C ALA A 269 -15.20 -9.55 7.46
N ALA A 270 -14.94 -10.73 6.91
CA ALA A 270 -14.55 -10.87 5.51
C ALA A 270 -15.60 -10.21 4.60
N GLY A 271 -15.17 -9.51 3.58
CA GLY A 271 -16.03 -8.69 2.72
C GLY A 271 -16.34 -7.30 3.27
N ALA A 272 -15.99 -6.98 4.52
CA ALA A 272 -16.18 -5.63 5.07
C ALA A 272 -15.37 -4.58 4.30
N GLY A 273 -15.97 -3.39 4.17
CA GLY A 273 -15.39 -2.22 3.54
C GLY A 273 -16.47 -1.20 3.18
N VAL A 274 -16.17 0.08 3.34
CA VAL A 274 -17.04 1.19 2.94
C VAL A 274 -16.58 1.69 1.57
N THR A 275 -17.50 1.87 0.64
CA THR A 275 -17.19 2.48 -0.65
C THR A 275 -17.20 3.99 -0.51
N LEU A 276 -16.11 4.64 -0.91
CA LEU A 276 -16.02 6.09 -1.06
C LEU A 276 -15.84 6.42 -2.54
N THR A 277 -16.71 7.27 -3.07
CA THR A 277 -16.60 7.80 -4.42
C THR A 277 -15.81 9.10 -4.42
N PRO A 278 -14.96 9.37 -5.44
CA PRO A 278 -14.26 10.63 -5.53
C PRO A 278 -15.24 11.82 -5.63
N GLN A 279 -14.94 12.88 -4.91
CA GLN A 279 -15.70 14.15 -4.93
C GLN A 279 -14.94 15.24 -5.69
N SER A 280 -13.64 15.06 -5.91
CA SER A 280 -12.77 15.99 -6.63
C SER A 280 -11.70 15.23 -7.41
N ALA A 281 -11.09 15.90 -8.41
CA ALA A 281 -9.91 15.37 -9.06
C ALA A 281 -8.71 15.37 -8.07
N PRO A 282 -7.83 14.36 -8.13
CA PRO A 282 -6.62 14.36 -7.32
C PRO A 282 -5.71 15.52 -7.73
N ARG A 283 -5.07 16.15 -6.76
CA ARG A 283 -4.03 17.15 -7.02
C ARG A 283 -2.70 16.44 -7.25
N PHE A 284 -2.01 16.79 -8.31
CA PHE A 284 -0.74 16.20 -8.70
C PHE A 284 0.42 17.20 -8.60
N VAL A 285 1.62 16.68 -8.37
CA VAL A 285 2.84 17.47 -8.49
C VAL A 285 3.18 17.55 -9.99
N PRO A 286 3.20 18.73 -10.61
CA PRO A 286 3.37 18.88 -12.06
C PRO A 286 4.61 18.17 -12.61
N GLU A 287 5.73 18.23 -11.89
CA GLU A 287 7.01 17.63 -12.29
C GLU A 287 6.93 16.10 -12.42
N GLU A 288 6.12 15.45 -11.61
CA GLU A 288 5.93 13.99 -11.65
C GLU A 288 5.14 13.54 -12.89
N HIS A 289 4.45 14.49 -13.53
CA HIS A 289 3.64 14.28 -14.73
C HIS A 289 4.19 14.98 -15.98
N GLY A 290 5.49 15.36 -15.95
CA GLY A 290 6.18 15.98 -17.08
C GLY A 290 5.71 17.40 -17.39
N MET A 291 5.18 18.11 -16.38
CA MET A 291 4.89 19.54 -16.43
C MET A 291 5.87 20.30 -15.52
N ASN A 292 5.91 21.61 -15.65
CA ASN A 292 6.81 22.48 -14.90
C ASN A 292 5.99 23.47 -14.09
N SER A 293 6.06 23.41 -12.76
CA SER A 293 5.30 24.27 -11.85
C SER A 293 5.65 25.76 -12.02
N ARG A 294 6.91 26.09 -12.36
CA ARG A 294 7.33 27.49 -12.64
C ARG A 294 6.67 28.05 -13.90
N LEU A 295 6.52 27.21 -14.95
CA LEU A 295 5.80 27.63 -16.16
C LEU A 295 4.30 27.75 -15.90
N LEU A 296 3.73 26.88 -15.06
CA LEU A 296 2.33 27.01 -14.64
C LEU A 296 2.10 28.29 -13.84
N ALA A 297 3.08 28.73 -13.05
CA ALA A 297 2.99 30.00 -12.30
C ALA A 297 2.99 31.26 -13.21
N GLU A 298 3.40 31.16 -14.48
CA GLU A 298 3.24 32.28 -15.42
C GLU A 298 1.76 32.60 -15.71
N ILE A 299 0.86 31.63 -15.52
CA ILE A 299 -0.59 31.82 -15.59
C ILE A 299 -1.04 32.91 -14.61
N ASP A 300 -0.43 33.00 -13.42
CA ASP A 300 -0.74 34.01 -12.41
C ASP A 300 -0.60 35.41 -12.99
N LYS A 301 0.54 35.66 -13.65
CA LYS A 301 0.84 36.97 -14.23
C LYS A 301 -0.15 37.37 -15.35
N ILE A 302 -0.49 36.39 -16.20
CA ILE A 302 -1.42 36.60 -17.32
C ILE A 302 -2.83 36.93 -16.77
N ALA A 303 -3.29 36.13 -15.74
CA ALA A 303 -4.58 36.34 -15.14
C ALA A 303 -4.68 37.68 -14.41
N GLU A 304 -3.66 38.04 -13.62
CA GLU A 304 -3.59 39.33 -12.90
C GLU A 304 -3.47 40.52 -13.85
N GLU A 305 -2.78 40.37 -14.96
CA GLU A 305 -2.67 41.40 -16.00
C GLU A 305 -4.01 41.69 -16.68
N GLY A 306 -4.75 40.62 -17.05
CA GLY A 306 -6.09 40.78 -17.64
C GLY A 306 -7.08 41.46 -16.69
N ILE A 307 -6.99 41.22 -15.39
CA ILE A 307 -7.80 41.91 -14.36
C ILE A 307 -7.39 43.37 -14.26
N ARG A 308 -6.08 43.65 -14.22
CA ARG A 308 -5.54 45.01 -14.13
C ARG A 308 -5.89 45.87 -15.36
N GLU A 309 -5.94 45.28 -16.54
CA GLU A 309 -6.33 45.92 -17.78
C GLU A 309 -7.85 46.07 -17.95
N GLY A 310 -8.62 45.54 -17.02
CA GLY A 310 -10.08 45.60 -17.06
C GLY A 310 -10.72 44.69 -18.10
N ALA A 311 -10.04 43.63 -18.52
CA ALA A 311 -10.58 42.65 -19.46
C ALA A 311 -11.68 41.77 -18.82
N TYR A 312 -11.53 41.44 -17.55
CA TYR A 312 -12.50 40.67 -16.74
C TYR A 312 -12.30 41.00 -15.24
N PRO A 313 -13.36 40.88 -14.39
CA PRO A 313 -13.28 41.19 -12.98
C PRO A 313 -12.54 40.09 -12.20
N GLY A 314 -12.59 38.84 -12.66
CA GLY A 314 -11.91 37.69 -12.12
C GLY A 314 -12.03 36.48 -13.03
N CYS A 315 -11.23 35.47 -12.75
CA CYS A 315 -11.27 34.19 -13.45
C CYS A 315 -10.81 33.05 -12.56
N GLN A 316 -11.18 31.84 -12.92
CA GLN A 316 -10.58 30.61 -12.38
C GLN A 316 -9.91 29.83 -13.51
N VAL A 317 -8.66 29.42 -13.30
CA VAL A 317 -7.91 28.63 -14.27
C VAL A 317 -7.60 27.28 -13.65
N VAL A 318 -7.98 26.20 -14.35
CA VAL A 318 -7.70 24.82 -13.99
C VAL A 318 -6.95 24.14 -15.11
N VAL A 319 -5.82 23.50 -14.81
CA VAL A 319 -5.07 22.66 -15.74
C VAL A 319 -5.12 21.22 -15.27
N LEU A 320 -5.69 20.35 -16.09
CA LEU A 320 -5.79 18.91 -15.84
C LEU A 320 -4.86 18.14 -16.77
N LYS A 321 -4.20 17.11 -16.23
CA LYS A 321 -3.42 16.14 -17.01
C LYS A 321 -3.41 14.79 -16.30
N ASP A 322 -3.47 13.71 -17.09
CA ASP A 322 -3.45 12.32 -16.58
C ASP A 322 -4.54 12.03 -15.52
N GLY A 323 -5.66 12.77 -15.57
CA GLY A 323 -6.79 12.61 -14.66
C GLY A 323 -6.66 13.36 -13.32
N GLY A 324 -5.66 14.23 -13.17
CA GLY A 324 -5.46 15.04 -11.96
C GLY A 324 -5.21 16.51 -12.23
N GLU A 325 -5.43 17.33 -11.20
CA GLU A 325 -5.18 18.76 -11.21
C GLU A 325 -3.67 19.03 -11.10
N MET A 326 -3.12 19.75 -12.11
CA MET A 326 -1.75 20.25 -12.11
C MET A 326 -1.68 21.70 -11.61
N TYR A 327 -2.77 22.43 -11.79
CA TYR A 327 -2.91 23.82 -11.38
C TYR A 327 -4.39 24.14 -11.23
N ASN A 328 -4.76 24.86 -10.15
CA ASN A 328 -6.11 25.31 -9.91
C ASN A 328 -6.04 26.58 -9.05
N LYS A 329 -6.37 27.72 -9.61
CA LYS A 329 -6.30 29.00 -8.92
C LYS A 329 -7.38 29.96 -9.41
N ALA A 330 -7.98 30.69 -8.47
CA ALA A 330 -8.90 31.78 -8.74
C ALA A 330 -8.20 33.13 -8.58
N PHE A 331 -8.62 34.11 -9.37
CA PHE A 331 -8.08 35.46 -9.41
C PHE A 331 -9.20 36.50 -9.45
N GLY A 332 -9.01 37.65 -8.78
CA GLY A 332 -9.95 38.75 -8.80
C GLY A 332 -11.27 38.46 -8.06
N THR A 333 -12.35 39.04 -8.51
CA THR A 333 -13.68 39.03 -7.92
C THR A 333 -14.72 38.52 -8.92
N HIS A 334 -15.92 38.13 -8.44
CA HIS A 334 -17.01 37.66 -9.31
C HIS A 334 -17.61 38.78 -10.16
N VAL A 335 -17.62 40.00 -9.65
CA VAL A 335 -18.16 41.19 -10.35
C VAL A 335 -17.23 42.39 -10.15
N TRP A 336 -17.36 43.37 -11.03
CA TRP A 336 -16.64 44.64 -10.89
C TRP A 336 -17.07 45.35 -9.59
N ASN A 337 -16.11 45.90 -8.86
CA ASN A 337 -16.31 46.69 -7.63
C ASN A 337 -16.73 45.93 -6.33
N GLU A 338 -16.63 44.61 -6.29
CA GLU A 338 -16.64 43.91 -5.01
C GLU A 338 -15.24 43.88 -4.39
N ALA A 339 -15.10 44.42 -3.21
CA ALA A 339 -13.92 44.25 -2.37
C ALA A 339 -13.89 42.77 -1.95
N GLY A 340 -12.85 42.05 -2.36
CA GLY A 340 -12.71 40.62 -2.37
C GLY A 340 -13.26 39.85 -1.16
N SER A 341 -13.84 38.71 -1.42
CA SER A 341 -14.17 37.66 -0.45
C SER A 341 -13.04 36.63 -0.33
#